data_d69c1ff999d7232ddb62abef784c32c7
#
_entry.id   d69c1ff999d7232ddb62abef784c32c7
#
_cell.length_a   1.000
_cell.length_b   1.000
_cell.length_c   1.000
_cell.angle_alpha   90.00
_cell.angle_beta   90.00
_cell.angle_gamma   90.00
#
_symmetry.space_group_name_H-M   'P 1'
#
loop_
_entity.id
_entity.type
_entity.pdbx_description
1 polymer ?
#
loop_
_entity_poly.entity_id
_entity_poly.type
_entity_poly.pdbx_seq_one_letter_code
_entity_poly.pdbx_strand_id
1 'polypeptide(L)'
;MNQLIQSYKTGELSLFEVPPPSCHKAGVLVRTTASLVSAGTEKMIVDIAKKSLLGKAKARPDLVKQVITKMKQEGIKNTLEKVFNKLDTPIPLGYSCAGTVIEVGSNITGISLNDRVACGGAGYASHSEINYIPKNLFVKIPDNVDDIDASFVTVGAIALQGVRQAETALGERVAVIGLGLIGQLTVQLLKANGCRVLGTDIDPDKLALAQKLGADMVCSPSDLINAANEFTCGCGIDTV
;
A
#
# COMPACT_ATOMS: atom_id res chain seq x y z
N MET A 1 14.45 2.53 -19.46
CA MET A 1 14.12 3.12 -18.15
C MET A 1 14.50 2.18 -17.02
N ASN A 2 14.83 2.73 -15.85
CA ASN A 2 15.12 1.93 -14.67
C ASN A 2 13.83 1.52 -13.94
N GLN A 3 13.79 0.27 -13.46
CA GLN A 3 12.71 -0.28 -12.67
C GLN A 3 13.25 -1.19 -11.58
N LEU A 4 12.72 -1.06 -10.35
CA LEU A 4 13.04 -1.94 -9.24
C LEU A 4 12.23 -3.24 -9.38
N ILE A 5 12.94 -4.34 -9.53
CA ILE A 5 12.35 -5.67 -9.78
C ILE A 5 12.88 -6.66 -8.75
N GLN A 6 12.00 -7.55 -8.32
CA GLN A 6 12.32 -8.66 -7.43
C GLN A 6 12.25 -9.99 -8.17
N SER A 7 13.28 -10.83 -7.97
CA SER A 7 13.21 -12.25 -8.32
C SER A 7 12.32 -12.97 -7.29
N TYR A 8 11.21 -13.52 -7.72
CA TYR A 8 10.36 -14.32 -6.82
C TYR A 8 11.01 -15.63 -6.39
N LYS A 9 12.01 -16.10 -7.16
CA LYS A 9 12.74 -17.34 -6.89
C LYS A 9 13.78 -17.16 -5.78
N THR A 10 14.60 -16.11 -5.88
CA THR A 10 15.71 -15.86 -4.95
C THR A 10 15.39 -14.80 -3.89
N GLY A 11 14.38 -13.96 -4.12
CA GLY A 11 14.07 -12.80 -3.29
C GLY A 11 15.02 -11.62 -3.50
N GLU A 12 15.94 -11.72 -4.46
CA GLU A 12 16.92 -10.68 -4.78
C GLU A 12 16.22 -9.47 -5.41
N LEU A 13 16.59 -8.29 -4.94
CA LEU A 13 16.16 -7.00 -5.46
C LEU A 13 17.24 -6.43 -6.37
N SER A 14 16.87 -6.03 -7.57
CA SER A 14 17.80 -5.43 -8.52
C SER A 14 17.13 -4.33 -9.31
N LEU A 15 17.92 -3.34 -9.70
CA LEU A 15 17.50 -2.31 -10.63
C LEU A 15 17.78 -2.82 -12.05
N PHE A 16 16.72 -2.92 -12.84
CA PHE A 16 16.81 -3.38 -14.23
C PHE A 16 16.55 -2.23 -15.19
N GLU A 17 17.31 -2.21 -16.28
CA GLU A 17 17.00 -1.38 -17.41
C GLU A 17 16.00 -2.13 -18.32
N VAL A 18 14.80 -1.57 -18.47
CA VAL A 18 13.70 -2.17 -19.23
C VAL A 18 13.17 -1.15 -20.26
N PRO A 19 12.54 -1.60 -21.35
CA PRO A 19 11.84 -0.70 -22.26
C PRO A 19 10.75 0.07 -21.54
N PRO A 20 10.52 1.36 -21.87
CA PRO A 20 9.38 2.10 -21.31
C PRO A 20 8.06 1.48 -21.82
N PRO A 21 6.99 1.53 -21.01
CA PRO A 21 5.68 1.07 -21.43
C PRO A 21 5.12 1.97 -22.54
N SER A 22 4.23 1.42 -23.37
CA SER A 22 3.48 2.19 -24.36
C SER A 22 2.23 2.81 -23.75
N CYS A 23 1.83 3.99 -24.23
CA CYS A 23 0.56 4.59 -23.85
C CYS A 23 -0.61 3.88 -24.56
N HIS A 24 -1.54 3.33 -23.77
CA HIS A 24 -2.77 2.77 -24.30
C HIS A 24 -3.92 3.79 -24.25
N LYS A 25 -4.93 3.61 -25.09
CA LYS A 25 -6.06 4.54 -25.24
C LYS A 25 -6.76 4.90 -23.93
N ALA A 26 -6.80 3.99 -22.96
CA ALA A 26 -7.55 4.12 -21.71
C ALA A 26 -6.68 4.48 -20.49
N GLY A 27 -5.55 5.12 -20.67
CA GLY A 27 -4.65 5.51 -19.58
C GLY A 27 -3.69 6.61 -19.98
N VAL A 28 -2.73 6.87 -19.11
CA VAL A 28 -1.68 7.88 -19.29
C VAL A 28 -0.30 7.28 -19.04
N LEU A 29 0.74 7.85 -19.65
CA LEU A 29 2.12 7.63 -19.21
C LEU A 29 2.51 8.72 -18.22
N VAL A 30 3.09 8.30 -17.12
CA VAL A 30 3.52 9.18 -16.03
C VAL A 30 5.02 9.00 -15.79
N ARG A 31 5.76 10.10 -15.83
CA ARG A 31 7.14 10.17 -15.35
C ARG A 31 7.07 10.31 -13.83
N THR A 32 7.55 9.29 -13.13
CA THR A 32 7.50 9.24 -11.67
C THR A 32 8.47 10.24 -11.06
N THR A 33 7.97 11.05 -10.14
CA THR A 33 8.76 11.99 -9.33
C THR A 33 9.04 11.40 -7.95
N ALA A 34 8.02 10.74 -7.35
CA ALA A 34 8.12 10.09 -6.05
C ALA A 34 7.33 8.78 -6.04
N SER A 35 7.82 7.78 -5.34
CA SER A 35 7.08 6.53 -5.09
C SER A 35 7.24 6.09 -3.65
N LEU A 36 6.13 5.63 -3.06
CA LEU A 36 6.08 5.22 -1.66
C LEU A 36 6.52 3.77 -1.49
N VAL A 37 7.50 3.54 -0.62
CA VAL A 37 7.87 2.19 -0.15
C VAL A 37 7.00 1.80 1.03
N SER A 38 6.18 0.77 0.85
CA SER A 38 5.37 0.20 1.93
C SER A 38 6.16 -0.87 2.69
N ALA A 39 6.81 -0.46 3.77
CA ALA A 39 7.67 -1.34 4.57
C ALA A 39 6.97 -2.63 5.05
N GLY A 40 5.67 -2.59 5.34
CA GLY A 40 4.89 -3.78 5.74
C GLY A 40 4.65 -4.73 4.58
N THR A 41 4.02 -4.25 3.50
CA THR A 41 3.60 -5.09 2.37
C THR A 41 4.79 -5.56 1.53
N GLU A 42 5.70 -4.65 1.18
CA GLU A 42 6.84 -5.00 0.32
C GLU A 42 7.86 -5.85 1.05
N LYS A 43 8.15 -5.57 2.32
CA LYS A 43 9.00 -6.45 3.14
C LYS A 43 8.42 -7.86 3.21
N MET A 44 7.10 -8.00 3.41
CA MET A 44 6.45 -9.32 3.42
C MET A 44 6.63 -10.05 2.08
N ILE A 45 6.51 -9.36 0.94
CA ILE A 45 6.73 -9.94 -0.39
C ILE A 45 8.19 -10.41 -0.53
N VAL A 46 9.14 -9.57 -0.13
CA VAL A 46 10.58 -9.88 -0.14
C VAL A 46 10.89 -11.09 0.75
N ASP A 47 10.36 -11.11 1.97
CA ASP A 47 10.59 -12.18 2.93
C ASP A 47 9.98 -13.52 2.47
N ILE A 48 8.80 -13.50 1.84
CA ILE A 48 8.20 -14.70 1.25
C ILE A 48 9.06 -15.21 0.08
N ALA A 49 9.56 -14.31 -0.76
CA ALA A 49 10.39 -14.70 -1.92
C ALA A 49 11.72 -15.35 -1.51
N LYS A 50 12.30 -14.96 -0.38
CA LYS A 50 13.52 -15.57 0.19
C LYS A 50 13.31 -16.96 0.80
N LYS A 51 12.05 -17.36 1.07
CA LYS A 51 11.76 -18.68 1.66
C LYS A 51 11.98 -19.80 0.64
N SER A 52 12.34 -21.00 1.13
CA SER A 52 12.34 -22.22 0.32
C SER A 52 10.95 -22.52 -0.24
N LEU A 53 10.84 -23.38 -1.26
CA LEU A 53 9.54 -23.77 -1.83
C LEU A 53 8.56 -24.31 -0.79
N LEU A 54 9.05 -25.12 0.16
CA LEU A 54 8.25 -25.61 1.29
C LEU A 54 7.85 -24.47 2.23
N GLY A 55 8.74 -23.52 2.48
CA GLY A 55 8.48 -22.33 3.27
C GLY A 55 7.45 -21.40 2.59
N LYS A 56 7.50 -21.23 1.27
CA LYS A 56 6.51 -20.50 0.47
C LYS A 56 5.13 -21.19 0.53
N ALA A 57 5.10 -22.52 0.39
CA ALA A 57 3.87 -23.30 0.50
C ALA A 57 3.21 -23.17 1.88
N LYS A 58 3.99 -23.22 2.95
CA LYS A 58 3.50 -23.02 4.33
C LYS A 58 3.02 -21.59 4.59
N ALA A 59 3.67 -20.58 3.98
CA ALA A 59 3.30 -19.18 4.13
C ALA A 59 2.02 -18.81 3.34
N ARG A 60 1.71 -19.53 2.25
CA ARG A 60 0.56 -19.25 1.37
C ARG A 60 -0.24 -20.53 1.07
N PRO A 61 -0.93 -21.10 2.07
CA PRO A 61 -1.73 -22.32 1.91
C PRO A 61 -2.90 -22.14 0.92
N ASP A 62 -3.37 -20.91 0.75
CA ASP A 62 -4.35 -20.52 -0.26
C ASP A 62 -3.86 -20.80 -1.69
N LEU A 63 -2.63 -20.44 -2.01
CA LEU A 63 -2.03 -20.72 -3.33
C LEU A 63 -1.79 -22.22 -3.53
N VAL A 64 -1.41 -22.94 -2.48
CA VAL A 64 -1.25 -24.42 -2.56
C VAL A 64 -2.57 -25.08 -2.93
N LYS A 65 -3.69 -24.67 -2.29
CA LYS A 65 -5.03 -25.18 -2.64
C LYS A 65 -5.37 -24.89 -4.10
N GLN A 66 -5.08 -23.69 -4.61
CA GLN A 66 -5.30 -23.34 -6.02
C GLN A 66 -4.47 -24.21 -6.97
N VAL A 67 -3.19 -24.47 -6.64
CA VAL A 67 -2.31 -25.35 -7.42
C VAL A 67 -2.88 -26.78 -7.46
N ILE A 68 -3.29 -27.33 -6.32
CA ILE A 68 -3.90 -28.67 -6.24
C ILE A 68 -5.18 -28.75 -7.08
N THR A 69 -6.03 -27.73 -7.03
CA THR A 69 -7.25 -27.67 -7.85
C THR A 69 -6.91 -27.65 -9.34
N LYS A 70 -5.94 -26.83 -9.75
CA LYS A 70 -5.49 -26.79 -11.15
C LYS A 70 -4.83 -28.08 -11.60
N MET A 71 -4.07 -28.76 -10.75
CA MET A 71 -3.50 -30.08 -11.05
C MET A 71 -4.57 -31.12 -11.40
N LYS A 72 -5.72 -31.06 -10.72
CA LYS A 72 -6.86 -31.93 -10.99
C LYS A 72 -7.57 -31.60 -12.32
N GLN A 73 -7.56 -30.33 -12.72
CA GLN A 73 -8.25 -29.82 -13.93
C GLN A 73 -7.38 -29.90 -15.20
N GLU A 74 -6.12 -29.50 -15.10
CA GLU A 74 -5.21 -29.30 -16.25
C GLU A 74 -4.07 -30.34 -16.33
N GLY A 75 -3.99 -31.23 -15.34
CA GLY A 75 -2.92 -32.21 -15.21
C GLY A 75 -1.69 -31.68 -14.47
N ILE A 76 -0.91 -32.62 -13.89
CA ILE A 76 0.22 -32.31 -13.00
C ILE A 76 1.35 -31.61 -13.76
N LYS A 77 1.76 -32.12 -14.95
CA LYS A 77 2.89 -31.60 -15.71
C LYS A 77 2.67 -30.14 -16.13
N ASN A 78 1.52 -29.84 -16.72
CA ASN A 78 1.17 -28.49 -17.18
C ASN A 78 1.07 -27.50 -16.02
N THR A 79 0.52 -27.94 -14.89
CA THR A 79 0.40 -27.08 -13.70
C THR A 79 1.75 -26.78 -13.08
N LEU A 80 2.65 -27.78 -12.96
CA LEU A 80 4.01 -27.55 -12.43
C LEU A 80 4.79 -26.61 -13.32
N GLU A 81 4.75 -26.78 -14.66
CA GLU A 81 5.39 -25.87 -15.60
C GLU A 81 4.91 -24.43 -15.46
N LYS A 82 3.58 -24.21 -15.34
CA LYS A 82 3.00 -22.88 -15.07
C LYS A 82 3.46 -22.29 -13.73
N VAL A 83 3.57 -23.13 -12.70
CA VAL A 83 4.06 -22.69 -11.37
C VAL A 83 5.53 -22.26 -11.46
N PHE A 84 6.40 -23.06 -12.09
CA PHE A 84 7.81 -22.71 -12.25
C PHE A 84 7.99 -21.45 -13.10
N ASN A 85 7.28 -21.32 -14.21
CA ASN A 85 7.30 -20.12 -15.05
C ASN A 85 6.86 -18.88 -14.26
N LYS A 86 5.84 -19.00 -13.41
CA LYS A 86 5.41 -17.90 -12.53
C LYS A 86 6.44 -17.55 -11.47
N LEU A 87 7.18 -18.53 -10.94
CA LEU A 87 8.26 -18.30 -9.98
C LEU A 87 9.51 -17.66 -10.65
N ASP A 88 9.71 -17.91 -11.92
CA ASP A 88 10.82 -17.33 -12.71
C ASP A 88 10.47 -15.94 -13.29
N THR A 89 9.20 -15.51 -13.23
CA THR A 89 8.77 -14.19 -13.70
C THR A 89 9.18 -13.12 -12.69
N PRO A 90 9.97 -12.12 -13.09
CA PRO A 90 10.34 -11.00 -12.24
C PRO A 90 9.10 -10.16 -11.86
N ILE A 91 9.05 -9.67 -10.64
CA ILE A 91 7.91 -8.88 -10.11
C ILE A 91 8.37 -7.44 -9.89
N PRO A 92 7.77 -6.45 -10.58
CA PRO A 92 7.98 -5.05 -10.24
C PRO A 92 7.40 -4.76 -8.87
N LEU A 93 8.16 -4.06 -8.02
CA LEU A 93 7.70 -3.60 -6.72
C LEU A 93 7.09 -2.20 -6.81
N GLY A 94 6.31 -1.87 -5.78
CA GLY A 94 5.60 -0.60 -5.69
C GLY A 94 4.16 -0.69 -6.18
N TYR A 95 3.32 0.18 -5.62
CA TYR A 95 1.91 0.28 -5.97
C TYR A 95 1.31 1.66 -5.68
N SER A 96 2.15 2.65 -5.36
CA SER A 96 1.74 4.02 -5.06
C SER A 96 2.85 4.99 -5.46
N CYS A 97 2.55 5.92 -6.36
CA CYS A 97 3.51 6.91 -6.81
C CYS A 97 2.82 8.23 -7.21
N ALA A 98 3.62 9.27 -7.39
CA ALA A 98 3.21 10.54 -7.95
C ALA A 98 4.18 10.95 -9.07
N GLY A 99 3.69 11.75 -10.02
CA GLY A 99 4.54 12.20 -11.11
C GLY A 99 3.80 13.06 -12.13
N THR A 100 4.46 13.31 -13.24
CA THR A 100 3.99 14.19 -14.31
C THR A 100 3.55 13.39 -15.53
N VAL A 101 2.40 13.73 -16.08
CA VAL A 101 1.85 13.12 -17.31
C VAL A 101 2.70 13.51 -18.51
N ILE A 102 3.25 12.52 -19.20
CA ILE A 102 4.08 12.71 -20.41
C ILE A 102 3.40 12.23 -21.69
N GLU A 103 2.32 11.45 -21.59
CA GLU A 103 1.49 11.05 -22.73
C GLU A 103 0.07 10.74 -22.24
N VAL A 104 -0.94 11.07 -23.07
CA VAL A 104 -2.37 10.91 -22.73
C VAL A 104 -3.05 10.04 -23.79
N GLY A 105 -3.68 8.96 -23.34
CA GLY A 105 -4.45 8.07 -24.20
C GLY A 105 -5.72 8.74 -24.75
N SER A 106 -6.12 8.37 -25.96
CA SER A 106 -7.21 9.04 -26.72
C SER A 106 -8.58 8.99 -26.04
N ASN A 107 -8.80 8.08 -25.07
CA ASN A 107 -10.06 7.94 -24.33
C ASN A 107 -10.03 8.64 -22.95
N ILE A 108 -8.97 9.39 -22.67
CA ILE A 108 -8.83 10.14 -21.42
C ILE A 108 -9.29 11.58 -21.62
N THR A 109 -10.08 12.08 -20.69
CA THR A 109 -10.57 13.45 -20.64
C THR A 109 -10.25 14.09 -19.28
N GLY A 110 -10.07 15.40 -19.24
CA GLY A 110 -9.83 16.16 -18.02
C GLY A 110 -8.39 16.10 -17.49
N ILE A 111 -7.48 15.48 -18.27
CA ILE A 111 -6.04 15.42 -18.00
C ILE A 111 -5.28 15.87 -19.24
N SER A 112 -4.23 16.62 -19.03
CA SER A 112 -3.36 17.17 -20.08
C SER A 112 -1.90 16.78 -19.87
N LEU A 113 -1.07 16.94 -20.88
CA LEU A 113 0.38 16.87 -20.74
C LEU A 113 0.86 17.84 -19.65
N ASN A 114 1.82 17.41 -18.89
CA ASN A 114 2.40 18.11 -17.74
C ASN A 114 1.49 18.27 -16.51
N ASP A 115 0.27 17.72 -16.52
CA ASP A 115 -0.50 17.61 -15.28
C ASP A 115 0.24 16.69 -14.28
N ARG A 116 0.21 17.08 -12.99
CA ARG A 116 0.72 16.27 -11.89
C ARG A 116 -0.38 15.32 -11.42
N VAL A 117 -0.04 14.03 -11.27
CA VAL A 117 -1.01 12.99 -10.89
C VAL A 117 -0.47 12.09 -9.80
N ALA A 118 -1.33 11.75 -8.84
CA ALA A 118 -1.12 10.70 -7.86
C ALA A 118 -1.69 9.40 -8.40
N CYS A 119 -0.93 8.32 -8.31
CA CYS A 119 -1.17 7.05 -8.99
C CYS A 119 -1.17 5.89 -8.00
N GLY A 120 -2.07 4.94 -8.20
CA GLY A 120 -2.17 3.73 -7.39
C GLY A 120 -2.31 2.46 -8.22
N GLY A 121 -2.09 1.32 -7.57
CA GLY A 121 -2.34 0.01 -8.15
C GLY A 121 -1.09 -0.85 -8.32
N ALA A 122 -1.16 -2.06 -7.76
CA ALA A 122 -0.11 -3.07 -7.93
C ALA A 122 0.02 -3.47 -9.40
N GLY A 123 1.26 -3.47 -9.92
CA GLY A 123 1.56 -3.73 -11.33
C GLY A 123 1.38 -2.53 -12.26
N TYR A 124 0.99 -1.35 -11.73
CA TYR A 124 0.84 -0.11 -12.47
C TYR A 124 1.71 1.01 -11.89
N ALA A 125 1.48 1.39 -10.63
CA ALA A 125 2.22 2.46 -9.96
C ALA A 125 3.47 1.90 -9.27
N SER A 126 4.37 1.30 -10.03
CA SER A 126 5.56 0.63 -9.53
C SER A 126 6.74 1.58 -9.30
N HIS A 127 7.78 1.11 -8.62
CA HIS A 127 9.05 1.83 -8.47
C HIS A 127 9.81 1.81 -9.80
N SER A 128 9.41 2.65 -10.73
CA SER A 128 10.01 2.82 -12.05
C SER A 128 9.99 4.29 -12.49
N GLU A 129 10.88 4.64 -13.41
CA GLU A 129 10.98 6.01 -13.93
C GLU A 129 9.73 6.43 -14.72
N ILE A 130 9.10 5.47 -15.42
CA ILE A 130 7.87 5.72 -16.21
C ILE A 130 6.88 4.59 -15.93
N ASN A 131 5.63 4.97 -15.65
CA ASN A 131 4.53 4.06 -15.43
C ASN A 131 3.39 4.31 -16.43
N TYR A 132 2.78 3.25 -16.97
CA TYR A 132 1.48 3.34 -17.61
C TYR A 132 0.39 3.18 -16.56
N ILE A 133 -0.49 4.18 -16.44
CA ILE A 133 -1.54 4.20 -15.42
C ILE A 133 -2.93 4.21 -16.11
N PRO A 134 -3.79 3.19 -15.87
CA PRO A 134 -5.17 3.18 -16.36
C PRO A 134 -6.03 4.28 -15.75
N LYS A 135 -7.07 4.70 -16.45
CA LYS A 135 -7.99 5.81 -16.12
C LYS A 135 -8.45 5.85 -14.65
N ASN A 136 -8.72 4.70 -14.04
CA ASN A 136 -9.29 4.65 -12.69
C ASN A 136 -8.23 4.57 -11.58
N LEU A 137 -6.95 4.63 -11.93
CA LEU A 137 -5.83 4.44 -11.01
C LEU A 137 -4.97 5.71 -10.86
N PHE A 138 -5.45 6.86 -11.30
CA PHE A 138 -4.80 8.14 -11.06
C PHE A 138 -5.81 9.25 -10.80
N VAL A 139 -5.35 10.31 -10.15
CA VAL A 139 -6.10 11.54 -9.88
C VAL A 139 -5.15 12.73 -9.97
N LYS A 140 -5.65 13.87 -10.44
CA LYS A 140 -4.89 15.12 -10.51
C LYS A 140 -4.52 15.58 -9.11
N ILE A 141 -3.25 15.97 -8.91
CA ILE A 141 -2.74 16.50 -7.65
C ILE A 141 -3.12 17.98 -7.56
N PRO A 142 -3.71 18.44 -6.44
CA PRO A 142 -3.93 19.88 -6.20
C PRO A 142 -2.60 20.65 -6.16
N ASP A 143 -2.63 21.92 -6.55
CA ASP A 143 -1.41 22.73 -6.65
C ASP A 143 -0.66 22.93 -5.31
N ASN A 144 -1.39 22.89 -4.19
CA ASN A 144 -0.86 23.03 -2.84
C ASN A 144 -0.36 21.72 -2.22
N VAL A 145 -0.38 20.61 -2.95
CA VAL A 145 0.13 19.30 -2.50
C VAL A 145 1.38 18.97 -3.30
N ASP A 146 2.46 18.57 -2.65
CA ASP A 146 3.67 18.15 -3.34
C ASP A 146 3.60 16.67 -3.79
N ASP A 147 4.55 16.25 -4.64
CA ASP A 147 4.56 14.90 -5.19
C ASP A 147 4.95 13.84 -4.14
N ILE A 148 5.72 14.22 -3.11
CA ILE A 148 6.11 13.31 -2.04
C ILE A 148 4.86 12.94 -1.23
N ASP A 149 4.11 13.94 -0.78
CA ASP A 149 2.85 13.72 -0.05
C ASP A 149 1.82 12.99 -0.91
N ALA A 150 1.69 13.37 -2.18
CA ALA A 150 0.79 12.73 -3.12
C ALA A 150 1.14 11.26 -3.39
N SER A 151 2.40 10.86 -3.25
CA SER A 151 2.82 9.45 -3.40
C SER A 151 2.19 8.51 -2.37
N PHE A 152 1.66 9.03 -1.25
CA PHE A 152 0.93 8.26 -0.23
C PHE A 152 -0.51 7.91 -0.62
N VAL A 153 -0.99 8.31 -1.79
CA VAL A 153 -2.40 8.23 -2.21
C VAL A 153 -3.04 6.85 -1.98
N THR A 154 -2.34 5.77 -2.32
CA THR A 154 -2.91 4.42 -2.19
C THR A 154 -3.07 4.01 -0.72
N VAL A 155 -2.04 4.21 0.10
CA VAL A 155 -2.11 3.86 1.53
C VAL A 155 -3.03 4.83 2.29
N GLY A 156 -3.09 6.09 1.88
CA GLY A 156 -4.06 7.07 2.38
C GLY A 156 -5.50 6.66 2.08
N ALA A 157 -5.77 6.17 0.87
CA ALA A 157 -7.09 5.66 0.49
C ALA A 157 -7.48 4.40 1.31
N ILE A 158 -6.52 3.52 1.62
CA ILE A 158 -6.74 2.35 2.48
C ILE A 158 -7.10 2.80 3.91
N ALA A 159 -6.32 3.74 4.49
CA ALA A 159 -6.59 4.28 5.82
C ALA A 159 -7.96 4.99 5.87
N LEU A 160 -8.27 5.82 4.86
CA LEU A 160 -9.58 6.49 4.75
C LEU A 160 -10.73 5.51 4.62
N GLN A 161 -10.55 4.39 3.90
CA GLN A 161 -11.57 3.35 3.82
C GLN A 161 -11.80 2.70 5.19
N GLY A 162 -10.76 2.47 5.99
CA GLY A 162 -10.89 2.00 7.38
C GLY A 162 -11.74 2.96 8.23
N VAL A 163 -11.42 4.26 8.19
CA VAL A 163 -12.19 5.28 8.91
C VAL A 163 -13.67 5.32 8.47
N ARG A 164 -13.94 5.19 7.17
CA ARG A 164 -15.33 5.13 6.64
C ARG A 164 -16.08 3.89 7.09
N GLN A 165 -15.40 2.73 7.13
CA GLN A 165 -16.04 1.48 7.58
C GLN A 165 -16.29 1.48 9.10
N ALA A 166 -15.50 2.20 9.84
CA ALA A 166 -15.67 2.40 11.28
C ALA A 166 -16.84 3.35 11.61
N GLU A 167 -17.41 4.05 10.61
CA GLU A 167 -18.55 4.97 10.72
C GLU A 167 -18.41 6.01 11.84
N THR A 168 -17.16 6.45 12.07
CA THR A 168 -16.82 7.33 13.20
C THR A 168 -17.49 8.72 13.08
N ALA A 169 -18.02 9.21 14.20
CA ALA A 169 -18.65 10.52 14.31
C ALA A 169 -17.76 11.53 15.06
N LEU A 170 -18.12 12.81 14.95
CA LEU A 170 -17.45 13.91 15.63
C LEU A 170 -17.46 13.71 17.15
N GLY A 171 -16.29 13.81 17.78
CA GLY A 171 -16.13 13.71 19.23
C GLY A 171 -15.99 12.29 19.77
N GLU A 172 -16.16 11.26 18.95
CA GLU A 172 -15.95 9.87 19.36
C GLU A 172 -14.49 9.60 19.76
N ARG A 173 -14.34 8.66 20.68
CA ARG A 173 -13.06 8.17 21.19
C ARG A 173 -12.69 6.87 20.47
N VAL A 174 -11.69 6.95 19.63
CA VAL A 174 -11.29 5.86 18.75
C VAL A 174 -9.93 5.32 19.16
N ALA A 175 -9.80 3.99 19.27
CA ALA A 175 -8.51 3.35 19.48
C ALA A 175 -7.92 2.86 18.16
N VAL A 176 -6.65 3.19 17.92
CA VAL A 176 -5.88 2.70 16.74
C VAL A 176 -4.84 1.71 17.21
N ILE A 177 -5.03 0.43 16.86
CA ILE A 177 -4.12 -0.66 17.23
C ILE A 177 -3.12 -0.90 16.10
N GLY A 178 -1.83 -0.64 16.40
CA GLY A 178 -0.74 -0.72 15.41
C GLY A 178 -0.52 0.62 14.70
N LEU A 179 0.57 1.27 15.06
CA LEU A 179 0.96 2.60 14.57
C LEU A 179 2.04 2.51 13.48
N GLY A 180 1.90 1.53 12.58
CA GLY A 180 2.65 1.48 11.34
C GLY A 180 2.20 2.56 10.35
N LEU A 181 2.64 2.48 9.10
CA LEU A 181 2.34 3.47 8.05
C LEU A 181 0.83 3.76 7.93
N ILE A 182 -0.02 2.74 7.88
CA ILE A 182 -1.48 2.92 7.79
C ILE A 182 -2.04 3.48 9.10
N GLY A 183 -1.60 2.97 10.27
CA GLY A 183 -2.05 3.47 11.57
C GLY A 183 -1.73 4.95 11.78
N GLN A 184 -0.53 5.42 11.40
CA GLN A 184 -0.17 6.84 11.45
C GLN A 184 -1.07 7.71 10.58
N LEU A 185 -1.42 7.25 9.37
CA LEU A 185 -2.36 7.95 8.50
C LEU A 185 -3.79 7.93 9.06
N THR A 186 -4.20 6.79 9.65
CA THR A 186 -5.51 6.66 10.30
C THR A 186 -5.66 7.62 11.46
N VAL A 187 -4.63 7.78 12.30
CA VAL A 187 -4.61 8.80 13.38
C VAL A 187 -4.90 10.19 12.82
N GLN A 188 -4.18 10.61 11.80
CA GLN A 188 -4.36 11.93 11.19
C GLN A 188 -5.76 12.12 10.58
N LEU A 189 -6.29 11.10 9.90
CA LEU A 189 -7.63 11.14 9.30
C LEU A 189 -8.71 11.21 10.39
N LEU A 190 -8.60 10.45 11.48
CA LEU A 190 -9.52 10.51 12.63
C LEU A 190 -9.46 11.88 13.31
N LYS A 191 -8.28 12.45 13.48
CA LYS A 191 -8.14 13.81 14.02
C LYS A 191 -8.78 14.85 13.10
N ALA A 192 -8.59 14.74 11.78
CA ALA A 192 -9.25 15.61 10.81
C ALA A 192 -10.78 15.44 10.81
N ASN A 193 -11.29 14.24 11.13
CA ASN A 193 -12.72 13.95 11.31
C ASN A 193 -13.28 14.44 12.67
N GLY A 194 -12.43 15.01 13.53
CA GLY A 194 -12.84 15.53 14.82
C GLY A 194 -12.97 14.50 15.95
N CYS A 195 -12.43 13.30 15.75
CA CYS A 195 -12.36 12.26 16.78
C CYS A 195 -11.26 12.54 17.81
N ARG A 196 -11.39 11.93 18.98
CA ARG A 196 -10.31 11.78 19.96
C ARG A 196 -9.63 10.43 19.73
N VAL A 197 -8.30 10.39 19.70
CA VAL A 197 -7.55 9.19 19.26
C VAL A 197 -6.61 8.69 20.34
N LEU A 198 -6.79 7.43 20.74
CA LEU A 198 -5.84 6.63 21.52
C LEU A 198 -5.07 5.69 20.61
N GLY A 199 -3.74 5.87 20.51
CA GLY A 199 -2.88 5.01 19.71
C GLY A 199 -2.12 3.97 20.54
N THR A 200 -1.94 2.74 20.02
CA THR A 200 -1.10 1.74 20.69
C THR A 200 -0.20 0.99 19.71
N ASP A 201 1.06 0.81 20.09
CA ASP A 201 2.08 0.02 19.38
C ASP A 201 3.12 -0.51 20.37
N ILE A 202 3.84 -1.56 19.99
CA ILE A 202 4.97 -2.11 20.77
C ILE A 202 6.25 -1.27 20.62
N ASP A 203 6.32 -0.44 19.58
CA ASP A 203 7.47 0.35 19.19
C ASP A 203 7.35 1.78 19.74
N PRO A 204 8.24 2.21 20.67
CA PRO A 204 8.16 3.53 21.28
C PRO A 204 8.35 4.68 20.28
N ASP A 205 9.12 4.48 19.20
CA ASP A 205 9.31 5.52 18.19
C ASP A 205 8.02 5.78 17.40
N LYS A 206 7.23 4.73 17.15
CA LYS A 206 5.92 4.87 16.51
C LYS A 206 4.89 5.54 17.43
N LEU A 207 4.94 5.26 18.74
CA LEU A 207 4.12 5.96 19.72
C LEU A 207 4.43 7.46 19.73
N ALA A 208 5.72 7.82 19.81
CA ALA A 208 6.16 9.21 19.78
C ALA A 208 5.74 9.92 18.46
N LEU A 209 5.84 9.23 17.32
CA LEU A 209 5.40 9.77 16.04
C LEU A 209 3.88 9.99 16.00
N ALA A 210 3.08 9.02 16.47
CA ALA A 210 1.62 9.16 16.52
C ALA A 210 1.17 10.34 17.37
N GLN A 211 1.81 10.56 18.51
CA GLN A 211 1.55 11.72 19.37
C GLN A 211 1.89 13.02 18.65
N LYS A 212 3.01 13.07 17.93
CA LYS A 212 3.42 14.22 17.10
C LYS A 212 2.43 14.51 15.97
N LEU A 213 1.80 13.45 15.41
CA LEU A 213 0.81 13.52 14.34
C LEU A 213 -0.62 13.75 14.84
N GLY A 214 -0.81 13.93 16.15
CA GLY A 214 -2.06 14.39 16.74
C GLY A 214 -2.84 13.35 17.54
N ALA A 215 -2.32 12.17 17.83
CA ALA A 215 -2.93 11.26 18.79
C ALA A 215 -3.05 11.95 20.16
N ASP A 216 -4.23 11.91 20.76
CA ASP A 216 -4.48 12.56 22.07
C ASP A 216 -3.82 11.80 23.22
N MET A 217 -3.72 10.47 23.09
CA MET A 217 -3.03 9.59 24.03
C MET A 217 -2.35 8.45 23.26
N VAL A 218 -1.22 7.98 23.78
CA VAL A 218 -0.54 6.78 23.25
C VAL A 218 -0.12 5.89 24.41
N CYS A 219 -0.13 4.57 24.20
CA CYS A 219 0.28 3.60 25.21
C CYS A 219 0.87 2.32 24.61
N SER A 220 1.57 1.54 25.45
CA SER A 220 1.96 0.18 25.09
C SER A 220 0.74 -0.76 25.08
N PRO A 221 0.78 -1.89 24.35
CA PRO A 221 -0.32 -2.86 24.37
C PRO A 221 -0.64 -3.44 25.77
N SER A 222 0.38 -3.55 26.64
CA SER A 222 0.20 -4.02 28.02
C SER A 222 -0.64 -3.05 28.87
N ASP A 223 -0.65 -1.77 28.52
CA ASP A 223 -1.31 -0.70 29.26
C ASP A 223 -2.66 -0.28 28.64
N LEU A 224 -3.03 -0.88 27.51
CA LEU A 224 -4.16 -0.44 26.69
C LEU A 224 -5.47 -0.31 27.47
N ILE A 225 -5.78 -1.27 28.33
CA ILE A 225 -7.04 -1.26 29.10
C ILE A 225 -7.07 -0.09 30.08
N ASN A 226 -5.97 0.15 30.81
CA ASN A 226 -5.86 1.24 31.77
C ASN A 226 -5.91 2.60 31.04
N ALA A 227 -5.14 2.74 29.96
CA ALA A 227 -5.13 3.94 29.13
C ALA A 227 -6.50 4.23 28.52
N ALA A 228 -7.23 3.20 28.05
CA ALA A 228 -8.58 3.35 27.52
C ALA A 228 -9.57 3.85 28.60
N ASN A 229 -9.50 3.31 29.81
CA ASN A 229 -10.32 3.75 30.94
C ASN A 229 -10.03 5.22 31.32
N GLU A 230 -8.75 5.59 31.41
CA GLU A 230 -8.33 6.96 31.68
C GLU A 230 -8.79 7.91 30.56
N PHE A 231 -8.47 7.56 29.30
CA PHE A 231 -8.80 8.35 28.10
C PHE A 231 -10.30 8.62 27.95
N THR A 232 -11.14 7.69 28.39
CA THR A 232 -12.60 7.77 28.26
C THR A 232 -13.31 8.16 29.55
N CYS A 233 -12.57 8.38 30.64
CA CYS A 233 -13.14 8.58 31.99
C CYS A 233 -14.09 7.43 32.40
N GLY A 234 -13.78 6.19 32.00
CA GLY A 234 -14.54 4.98 32.29
C GLY A 234 -15.75 4.73 31.38
N CYS A 235 -16.03 5.61 30.39
CA CYS A 235 -17.17 5.42 29.47
C CYS A 235 -16.92 4.34 28.40
N GLY A 236 -15.65 3.97 28.15
CA GLY A 236 -15.26 3.03 27.10
C GLY A 236 -14.89 3.70 25.77
N ILE A 237 -14.25 2.92 24.90
CA ILE A 237 -13.91 3.31 23.53
C ILE A 237 -15.14 3.11 22.63
N ASP A 238 -15.43 4.09 21.78
CA ASP A 238 -16.59 4.05 20.87
C ASP A 238 -16.30 3.14 19.66
N THR A 239 -15.05 3.18 19.15
CA THR A 239 -14.63 2.42 17.96
C THR A 239 -13.15 2.00 18.03
N VAL A 240 -12.83 0.82 17.44
CA VAL A 240 -11.46 0.29 17.36
C VAL A 240 -11.08 0.00 15.92
#